data_cc117c649fa72bed8bab9090e44a137d
#
_entry.id   cc117c649fa72bed8bab9090e44a137d
#
_cell.length_a   1.000
_cell.length_b   1.000
_cell.length_c   1.000
_cell.angle_alpha   90.00
_cell.angle_beta   90.00
_cell.angle_gamma   90.00
#
_symmetry.space_group_name_H-M   'P 1'
#
loop_
_entity.id
_entity.type
_entity.pdbx_description
1 polymer ?
#
loop_
_entity_poly.entity_id
_entity_poly.type
_entity_poly.pdbx_seq_one_letter_code
_entity_poly.pdbx_strand_id
1 'polypeptide(L)'
;MYKVLLVDDEYMILQGLTMIIDWQALGFEVVQTAKSGKEALSYLAQNPVDVMISDVNMPGMTGLDLIEAAKTYHPQLQTLILSGYQEFSYVQKAMELETKGYLLKPVDKAELQAKMKQFKDLLDAQQAESLRQEAYHDSLLTLWLTDELNEKEFQQLSQGLPAAALTGFTVLYLDCQEWQTAIDTYFKQEGQPFYLKKEEDKKLYLAVLLGKASRAKAFTNELQVRLARTINQIILGETVDDWENVYESYNQVRKSLFYNSKMSSARIKGGQKIELPESRLQFFAFNKALMIGDEPTILSKLEAIFDEMKTLNFSPEDVKHVSFLLFSDIYRQFPILDKMTYLSMVKTIHDSQSIDRILTELKKYWISPIRVILLKNATPT
;
A
#
# COMPACT_ATOMS: atom_id res chain seq x y z
N MET A 1 -12.92 11.38 -0.81
CA MET A 1 -13.13 12.85 -0.71
C MET A 1 -12.16 13.40 0.30
N TYR A 2 -11.55 14.54 0.01
CA TYR A 2 -10.61 15.21 0.92
C TYR A 2 -11.34 16.01 1.99
N LYS A 3 -10.83 15.98 3.21
CA LYS A 3 -11.46 16.58 4.39
C LYS A 3 -11.03 18.02 4.59
N VAL A 4 -12.01 18.91 4.74
CA VAL A 4 -11.80 20.35 4.92
C VAL A 4 -12.22 20.79 6.33
N LEU A 5 -11.34 21.55 6.99
CA LEU A 5 -11.63 22.28 8.23
C LEU A 5 -11.73 23.75 7.91
N LEU A 6 -12.84 24.38 8.26
CA LEU A 6 -13.04 25.84 8.15
C LEU A 6 -12.88 26.49 9.52
N VAL A 7 -12.12 27.59 9.61
CA VAL A 7 -11.81 28.27 10.87
C VAL A 7 -12.02 29.77 10.70
N ASP A 8 -12.95 30.32 11.47
CA ASP A 8 -13.25 31.77 11.48
C ASP A 8 -14.02 32.08 12.77
N ASP A 9 -13.72 33.18 13.48
CA ASP A 9 -14.44 33.53 14.70
C ASP A 9 -15.86 34.06 14.44
N GLU A 10 -16.12 34.48 13.20
CA GLU A 10 -17.43 34.94 12.75
C GLU A 10 -18.29 33.78 12.23
N TYR A 11 -19.31 33.39 12.98
CA TYR A 11 -20.24 32.32 12.61
C TYR A 11 -20.87 32.50 11.22
N MET A 12 -21.23 33.74 10.86
CA MET A 12 -21.83 34.01 9.54
C MET A 12 -20.88 33.75 8.39
N ILE A 13 -19.58 33.97 8.57
CA ILE A 13 -18.56 33.66 7.58
C ILE A 13 -18.43 32.14 7.39
N LEU A 14 -18.38 31.39 8.49
CA LEU A 14 -18.37 29.93 8.44
C LEU A 14 -19.58 29.36 7.67
N GLN A 15 -20.78 29.85 7.95
CA GLN A 15 -21.99 29.43 7.22
C GLN A 15 -21.92 29.83 5.74
N GLY A 16 -21.45 31.02 5.43
CA GLY A 16 -21.23 31.48 4.05
C GLY A 16 -20.24 30.55 3.29
N LEU A 17 -19.10 30.23 3.90
CA LEU A 17 -18.08 29.38 3.32
C LEU A 17 -18.58 27.95 3.07
N THR A 18 -19.41 27.39 3.94
CA THR A 18 -19.96 26.04 3.71
C THR A 18 -20.90 25.98 2.50
N MET A 19 -21.50 27.12 2.10
CA MET A 19 -22.51 27.20 1.04
C MET A 19 -22.01 27.86 -0.26
N ILE A 20 -20.84 28.55 -0.22
CA ILE A 20 -20.35 29.37 -1.34
C ILE A 20 -20.02 28.54 -2.59
N ILE A 21 -19.57 27.32 -2.41
CA ILE A 21 -19.22 26.37 -3.48
C ILE A 21 -19.84 24.99 -3.23
N ASP A 22 -19.93 24.20 -4.26
CA ASP A 22 -20.27 22.78 -4.15
C ASP A 22 -18.98 21.99 -3.82
N TRP A 23 -18.74 21.77 -2.54
CA TRP A 23 -17.57 21.05 -2.04
C TRP A 23 -17.50 19.63 -2.55
N GLN A 24 -18.63 18.93 -2.60
CA GLN A 24 -18.68 17.53 -3.05
C GLN A 24 -18.35 17.39 -4.53
N ALA A 25 -18.89 18.28 -5.37
CA ALA A 25 -18.56 18.29 -6.80
C ALA A 25 -17.07 18.54 -7.06
N LEU A 26 -16.37 19.22 -6.15
CA LEU A 26 -14.92 19.45 -6.22
C LEU A 26 -14.10 18.31 -5.57
N GLY A 27 -14.74 17.31 -4.97
CA GLY A 27 -14.08 16.19 -4.32
C GLY A 27 -13.68 16.43 -2.87
N PHE A 28 -14.30 17.43 -2.21
CA PHE A 28 -14.07 17.81 -0.82
C PHE A 28 -15.29 17.59 0.07
N GLU A 29 -15.04 17.44 1.36
CA GLU A 29 -16.07 17.38 2.40
C GLU A 29 -15.67 18.30 3.55
N VAL A 30 -16.54 19.25 3.92
CA VAL A 30 -16.34 20.06 5.12
C VAL A 30 -16.69 19.21 6.33
N VAL A 31 -15.67 18.70 7.02
CA VAL A 31 -15.84 17.78 8.15
C VAL A 31 -16.04 18.50 9.47
N GLN A 32 -15.58 19.75 9.58
CA GLN A 32 -15.70 20.56 10.79
C GLN A 32 -15.62 22.06 10.47
N THR A 33 -16.29 22.85 11.29
CA THR A 33 -16.10 24.30 11.40
C THR A 33 -15.67 24.64 12.83
N ALA A 34 -14.68 25.50 13.00
CA ALA A 34 -14.17 25.94 14.29
C ALA A 34 -14.22 27.46 14.42
N LYS A 35 -14.59 27.96 15.60
CA LYS A 35 -14.72 29.38 15.88
C LYS A 35 -13.47 30.00 16.51
N SER A 36 -12.41 29.22 16.65
CA SER A 36 -11.13 29.68 17.18
C SER A 36 -10.00 28.72 16.80
N GLY A 37 -8.77 29.23 16.81
CA GLY A 37 -7.59 28.41 16.59
C GLY A 37 -7.44 27.27 17.61
N LYS A 38 -7.85 27.50 18.87
CA LYS A 38 -7.82 26.49 19.93
C LYS A 38 -8.78 25.33 19.65
N GLU A 39 -9.98 25.61 19.18
CA GLU A 39 -10.96 24.60 18.78
C GLU A 39 -10.46 23.80 17.57
N ALA A 40 -9.90 24.49 16.59
CA ALA A 40 -9.29 23.86 15.40
C ALA A 40 -8.16 22.89 15.77
N LEU A 41 -7.21 23.30 16.64
CA LEU A 41 -6.13 22.44 17.10
C LEU A 41 -6.64 21.22 17.87
N SER A 42 -7.65 21.40 18.71
CA SER A 42 -8.27 20.29 19.45
C SER A 42 -8.88 19.24 18.51
N TYR A 43 -9.49 19.69 17.40
CA TYR A 43 -10.02 18.80 16.38
C TYR A 43 -8.91 18.11 15.58
N LEU A 44 -7.90 18.86 15.13
CA LEU A 44 -6.75 18.34 14.38
C LEU A 44 -5.96 17.28 15.15
N ALA A 45 -5.86 17.41 16.48
CA ALA A 45 -5.16 16.43 17.29
C ALA A 45 -5.80 15.01 17.29
N GLN A 46 -7.07 14.92 16.90
CA GLN A 46 -7.85 13.67 16.97
C GLN A 46 -8.37 13.20 15.61
N ASN A 47 -8.35 14.06 14.60
CA ASN A 47 -8.98 13.78 13.32
C ASN A 47 -8.06 14.12 12.15
N PRO A 48 -8.01 13.27 11.10
CA PRO A 48 -7.29 13.59 9.88
C PRO A 48 -8.01 14.69 9.10
N VAL A 49 -7.25 15.69 8.64
CA VAL A 49 -7.71 16.79 7.80
C VAL A 49 -6.70 17.00 6.68
N ASP A 50 -7.18 17.21 5.46
CA ASP A 50 -6.36 17.40 4.28
C ASP A 50 -6.16 18.88 3.94
N VAL A 51 -7.20 19.68 4.16
CA VAL A 51 -7.19 21.12 3.87
C VAL A 51 -7.74 21.90 5.06
N MET A 52 -7.06 22.99 5.45
CA MET A 52 -7.57 23.95 6.42
C MET A 52 -7.67 25.33 5.78
N ILE A 53 -8.85 25.94 5.90
CA ILE A 53 -9.11 27.31 5.48
C ILE A 53 -9.34 28.13 6.74
N SER A 54 -8.50 29.11 7.00
CA SER A 54 -8.54 29.88 8.25
C SER A 54 -8.56 31.38 8.00
N ASP A 55 -9.38 32.11 8.78
CA ASP A 55 -9.18 33.53 8.89
C ASP A 55 -7.82 33.85 9.53
N VAL A 56 -7.22 34.97 9.13
CA VAL A 56 -5.92 35.42 9.68
C VAL A 56 -6.12 36.06 11.07
N ASN A 57 -7.16 36.85 11.25
CA ASN A 57 -7.35 37.65 12.44
C ASN A 57 -8.42 37.06 13.36
N MET A 58 -8.01 36.21 14.28
CA MET A 58 -8.88 35.61 15.27
C MET A 58 -8.45 35.98 16.69
N PRO A 59 -9.37 36.13 17.65
CA PRO A 59 -9.04 36.43 19.03
C PRO A 59 -8.18 35.35 19.69
N GLY A 60 -7.07 35.73 20.31
CA GLY A 60 -6.21 34.87 21.09
C GLY A 60 -5.17 34.03 20.31
N MET A 61 -5.45 33.68 19.06
CA MET A 61 -4.51 32.95 18.18
C MET A 61 -4.79 33.34 16.73
N THR A 62 -3.80 33.87 16.04
CA THR A 62 -3.94 34.20 14.62
C THR A 62 -4.01 32.93 13.75
N GLY A 63 -4.60 33.06 12.56
CA GLY A 63 -4.60 31.94 11.59
C GLY A 63 -3.20 31.46 11.19
N LEU A 64 -2.20 32.34 11.21
CA LEU A 64 -0.82 31.99 10.94
C LEU A 64 -0.20 31.19 12.09
N ASP A 65 -0.45 31.56 13.35
CA ASP A 65 -0.01 30.79 14.51
C ASP A 65 -0.70 29.42 14.56
N LEU A 66 -1.98 29.38 14.14
CA LEU A 66 -2.72 28.13 14.00
C LEU A 66 -2.08 27.19 12.95
N ILE A 67 -1.68 27.72 11.79
CA ILE A 67 -1.03 26.92 10.74
C ILE A 67 0.30 26.36 11.23
N GLU A 68 1.12 27.17 11.89
CA GLU A 68 2.40 26.74 12.46
C GLU A 68 2.21 25.61 13.46
N ALA A 69 1.25 25.73 14.36
CA ALA A 69 0.91 24.68 15.32
C ALA A 69 0.30 23.44 14.66
N ALA A 70 -0.57 23.62 13.65
CA ALA A 70 -1.24 22.50 12.95
C ALA A 70 -0.26 21.61 12.19
N LYS A 71 0.83 22.16 11.64
CA LYS A 71 1.87 21.39 10.93
C LYS A 71 2.57 20.36 11.82
N THR A 72 2.58 20.51 13.14
CA THR A 72 3.12 19.51 14.07
C THR A 72 2.27 18.24 14.13
N TYR A 73 0.95 18.35 13.90
CA TYR A 73 0.01 17.23 13.86
C TYR A 73 -0.15 16.66 12.44
N HIS A 74 -0.17 17.56 11.45
CA HIS A 74 -0.41 17.23 10.04
C HIS A 74 0.63 17.93 9.14
N PRO A 75 1.83 17.37 8.96
CA PRO A 75 2.90 18.00 8.17
C PRO A 75 2.52 18.26 6.70
N GLN A 76 1.56 17.48 6.15
CA GLN A 76 1.11 17.58 4.77
C GLN A 76 -0.16 18.40 4.59
N LEU A 77 -0.70 19.02 5.67
CA LEU A 77 -1.90 19.82 5.65
C LEU A 77 -1.77 20.97 4.64
N GLN A 78 -2.69 21.02 3.67
CA GLN A 78 -2.78 22.16 2.77
C GLN A 78 -3.53 23.30 3.47
N THR A 79 -2.99 24.51 3.38
CA THR A 79 -3.56 25.64 4.13
C THR A 79 -3.87 26.81 3.21
N LEU A 80 -5.05 27.43 3.43
CA LEU A 80 -5.53 28.62 2.77
C LEU A 80 -5.88 29.66 3.82
N ILE A 81 -5.34 30.86 3.70
CA ILE A 81 -5.62 32.00 4.57
C ILE A 81 -6.65 32.91 3.92
N LEU A 82 -7.62 33.33 4.74
CA LEU A 82 -8.60 34.41 4.42
C LEU A 82 -8.21 35.66 5.19
N SER A 83 -8.26 36.83 4.56
CA SER A 83 -7.94 38.08 5.21
C SER A 83 -8.77 39.22 4.68
N GLY A 84 -9.18 40.10 5.59
CA GLY A 84 -9.91 41.36 5.24
C GLY A 84 -9.00 42.51 4.80
N TYR A 85 -7.69 42.40 4.95
CA TYR A 85 -6.74 43.47 4.69
C TYR A 85 -5.54 42.97 3.89
N GLN A 86 -5.04 43.81 2.97
CA GLN A 86 -3.78 43.57 2.26
C GLN A 86 -2.57 43.98 3.14
N GLU A 87 -2.41 43.38 4.30
CA GLU A 87 -1.22 43.62 5.10
C GLU A 87 -0.07 42.75 4.55
N PHE A 88 0.95 43.41 4.02
CA PHE A 88 2.12 42.80 3.44
C PHE A 88 2.82 41.81 4.40
N SER A 89 2.81 42.16 5.70
CA SER A 89 3.37 41.32 6.76
C SER A 89 2.74 39.92 6.86
N TYR A 90 1.42 39.81 6.68
CA TYR A 90 0.72 38.53 6.72
C TYR A 90 1.00 37.69 5.47
N VAL A 91 1.09 38.33 4.31
CA VAL A 91 1.44 37.63 3.07
C VAL A 91 2.86 37.06 3.13
N GLN A 92 3.81 37.84 3.66
CA GLN A 92 5.19 37.38 3.82
C GLN A 92 5.29 36.20 4.80
N LYS A 93 4.66 36.30 5.97
CA LYS A 93 4.66 35.19 6.96
C LYS A 93 3.92 33.96 6.42
N ALA A 94 2.84 34.13 5.67
CA ALA A 94 2.14 33.04 5.00
C ALA A 94 3.04 32.32 3.99
N MET A 95 3.87 33.04 3.22
CA MET A 95 4.85 32.45 2.31
C MET A 95 5.95 31.68 3.07
N GLU A 96 6.46 32.21 4.18
CA GLU A 96 7.44 31.54 5.02
C GLU A 96 6.90 30.23 5.62
N LEU A 97 5.61 30.18 5.93
CA LEU A 97 4.91 28.99 6.40
C LEU A 97 4.46 28.06 5.28
N GLU A 98 4.90 28.30 4.03
CA GLU A 98 4.56 27.49 2.85
C GLU A 98 3.04 27.33 2.66
N THR A 99 2.24 28.33 3.06
CA THR A 99 0.82 28.32 2.76
C THR A 99 0.62 28.36 1.24
N LYS A 100 -0.22 27.45 0.73
CA LYS A 100 -0.42 27.32 -0.72
C LYS A 100 -1.42 28.34 -1.27
N GLY A 101 -2.04 29.18 -0.41
CA GLY A 101 -3.00 30.18 -0.86
C GLY A 101 -3.33 31.26 0.17
N TYR A 102 -3.73 32.38 -0.39
CA TYR A 102 -4.24 33.56 0.32
C TYR A 102 -5.41 34.11 -0.47
N LEU A 103 -6.53 34.41 0.15
CA LEU A 103 -7.69 35.04 -0.46
C LEU A 103 -8.13 36.26 0.34
N LEU A 104 -8.59 37.27 -0.36
CA LEU A 104 -9.17 38.46 0.28
C LEU A 104 -10.63 38.24 0.61
N LYS A 105 -11.07 38.77 1.76
CA LYS A 105 -12.49 38.92 2.11
C LYS A 105 -13.06 40.22 1.49
N PRO A 106 -14.26 40.21 0.91
CA PRO A 106 -15.17 39.05 0.81
C PRO A 106 -14.69 38.01 -0.17
N VAL A 107 -14.77 36.73 0.20
CA VAL A 107 -14.25 35.59 -0.60
C VAL A 107 -15.02 35.49 -1.91
N ASP A 108 -14.32 35.62 -3.01
CA ASP A 108 -14.88 35.36 -4.35
C ASP A 108 -15.05 33.87 -4.62
N LYS A 109 -16.23 33.48 -5.11
CA LYS A 109 -16.57 32.09 -5.41
C LYS A 109 -15.62 31.46 -6.43
N ALA A 110 -15.28 32.17 -7.49
CA ALA A 110 -14.44 31.65 -8.56
C ALA A 110 -12.99 31.50 -8.10
N GLU A 111 -12.48 32.43 -7.28
CA GLU A 111 -11.14 32.35 -6.71
C GLU A 111 -11.03 31.17 -5.74
N LEU A 112 -12.02 30.97 -4.85
CA LEU A 112 -12.04 29.83 -3.94
C LEU A 112 -12.10 28.51 -4.72
N GLN A 113 -12.98 28.42 -5.73
CA GLN A 113 -13.04 27.20 -6.58
C GLN A 113 -11.72 26.92 -7.27
N ALA A 114 -11.03 27.94 -7.80
CA ALA A 114 -9.73 27.77 -8.44
C ALA A 114 -8.67 27.27 -7.45
N LYS A 115 -8.66 27.79 -6.22
CA LYS A 115 -7.75 27.33 -5.16
C LYS A 115 -8.05 25.90 -4.74
N MET A 116 -9.30 25.53 -4.59
CA MET A 116 -9.68 24.17 -4.23
C MET A 116 -9.32 23.17 -5.33
N LYS A 117 -9.45 23.54 -6.61
CA LYS A 117 -8.93 22.69 -7.72
C LYS A 117 -7.43 22.50 -7.65
N GLN A 118 -6.66 23.57 -7.38
CA GLN A 118 -5.20 23.46 -7.19
C GLN A 118 -4.85 22.51 -6.04
N PHE A 119 -5.57 22.61 -4.91
CA PHE A 119 -5.37 21.70 -3.78
C PHE A 119 -5.70 20.25 -4.16
N LYS A 120 -6.80 20.05 -4.89
CA LYS A 120 -7.15 18.71 -5.36
C LYS A 120 -6.04 18.10 -6.21
N ASP A 121 -5.53 18.85 -7.19
CA ASP A 121 -4.46 18.38 -8.08
C ASP A 121 -3.19 18.03 -7.28
N LEU A 122 -2.84 18.84 -6.28
CA LEU A 122 -1.70 18.58 -5.38
C LEU A 122 -1.90 17.32 -4.54
N LEU A 123 -3.08 17.17 -3.92
CA LEU A 123 -3.41 16.02 -3.08
C LEU A 123 -3.49 14.74 -3.90
N ASP A 124 -4.10 14.79 -5.10
CA ASP A 124 -4.15 13.67 -6.04
C ASP A 124 -2.74 13.24 -6.46
N ALA A 125 -1.85 14.20 -6.75
CA ALA A 125 -0.45 13.93 -7.10
C ALA A 125 0.32 13.30 -5.92
N GLN A 126 0.15 13.83 -4.71
CA GLN A 126 0.76 13.28 -3.49
C GLN A 126 0.28 11.86 -3.21
N GLN A 127 -1.02 11.61 -3.35
CA GLN A 127 -1.60 10.28 -3.18
C GLN A 127 -1.09 9.30 -4.23
N ALA A 128 -1.01 9.72 -5.50
CA ALA A 128 -0.48 8.90 -6.59
C ALA A 128 0.99 8.56 -6.36
N GLU A 129 1.80 9.49 -5.87
CA GLU A 129 3.21 9.26 -5.55
C GLU A 129 3.37 8.30 -4.36
N SER A 130 2.57 8.48 -3.29
CA SER A 130 2.56 7.56 -2.16
C SER A 130 2.21 6.14 -2.59
N LEU A 131 1.18 5.97 -3.43
CA LEU A 131 0.80 4.66 -3.97
C LEU A 131 1.90 4.03 -4.84
N ARG A 132 2.61 4.86 -5.64
CA ARG A 132 3.77 4.38 -6.43
C ARG A 132 4.90 3.90 -5.54
N GLN A 133 5.21 4.65 -4.48
CA GLN A 133 6.25 4.27 -3.52
C GLN A 133 5.88 2.99 -2.77
N GLU A 134 4.63 2.85 -2.33
CA GLU A 134 4.14 1.61 -1.72
C GLU A 134 4.22 0.42 -2.69
N ALA A 135 3.75 0.57 -3.93
CA ALA A 135 3.82 -0.47 -4.94
C ALA A 135 5.27 -0.86 -5.29
N TYR A 136 6.18 0.12 -5.34
CA TYR A 136 7.60 -0.13 -5.55
C TYR A 136 8.21 -0.90 -4.38
N HIS A 137 7.92 -0.49 -3.15
CA HIS A 137 8.36 -1.18 -1.95
C HIS A 137 7.86 -2.64 -1.91
N ASP A 138 6.58 -2.86 -2.22
CA ASP A 138 5.98 -4.19 -2.31
C ASP A 138 6.65 -5.05 -3.39
N SER A 139 7.05 -4.45 -4.51
CA SER A 139 7.79 -5.14 -5.56
C SER A 139 9.17 -5.59 -5.07
N LEU A 140 9.91 -4.72 -4.39
CA LEU A 140 11.23 -5.06 -3.82
C LEU A 140 11.12 -6.18 -2.77
N LEU A 141 10.09 -6.13 -1.90
CA LEU A 141 9.85 -7.21 -0.94
C LEU A 141 9.53 -8.53 -1.63
N THR A 142 8.77 -8.49 -2.72
CA THR A 142 8.48 -9.70 -3.49
C THR A 142 9.76 -10.29 -4.10
N LEU A 143 10.61 -9.45 -4.71
CA LEU A 143 11.91 -9.87 -5.24
C LEU A 143 12.79 -10.48 -4.14
N TRP A 144 12.77 -9.88 -2.95
CA TRP A 144 13.54 -10.38 -1.81
C TRP A 144 13.07 -11.77 -1.35
N LEU A 145 11.77 -11.98 -1.27
CA LEU A 145 11.18 -13.27 -0.89
C LEU A 145 11.38 -14.35 -1.96
N THR A 146 11.65 -13.98 -3.21
CA THR A 146 11.83 -14.91 -4.35
C THR A 146 13.28 -15.10 -4.78
N ASP A 147 14.26 -14.63 -4.01
CA ASP A 147 15.70 -14.71 -4.31
C ASP A 147 16.12 -13.95 -5.58
N GLU A 148 15.48 -12.82 -5.81
CA GLU A 148 15.68 -12.03 -7.04
C GLU A 148 16.15 -10.61 -6.76
N LEU A 149 16.26 -10.22 -5.48
CA LEU A 149 16.70 -8.89 -5.06
C LEU A 149 18.21 -8.77 -5.25
N ASN A 150 18.67 -7.71 -5.90
CA ASN A 150 20.09 -7.42 -6.01
C ASN A 150 20.59 -6.48 -4.89
N GLU A 151 21.92 -6.36 -4.75
CA GLU A 151 22.54 -5.56 -3.70
C GLU A 151 22.12 -4.07 -3.73
N LYS A 152 21.97 -3.46 -4.90
CA LYS A 152 21.53 -2.05 -5.02
C LYS A 152 20.10 -1.86 -4.55
N GLU A 153 19.22 -2.80 -4.90
CA GLU A 153 17.82 -2.80 -4.47
C GLU A 153 17.72 -3.02 -2.96
N PHE A 154 18.55 -3.93 -2.41
CA PHE A 154 18.61 -4.11 -0.95
C PHE A 154 19.13 -2.86 -0.23
N GLN A 155 20.14 -2.19 -0.76
CA GLN A 155 20.63 -0.91 -0.21
C GLN A 155 19.53 0.16 -0.22
N GLN A 156 18.71 0.24 -1.27
CA GLN A 156 17.56 1.14 -1.32
C GLN A 156 16.50 0.77 -0.28
N LEU A 157 16.19 -0.53 -0.16
CA LEU A 157 15.20 -1.05 0.79
C LEU A 157 15.63 -0.82 2.24
N SER A 158 16.91 -0.96 2.54
CA SER A 158 17.49 -0.83 3.89
C SER A 158 17.92 0.60 4.24
N GLN A 159 17.74 1.56 3.33
CA GLN A 159 18.13 2.94 3.55
C GLN A 159 17.46 3.54 4.79
N GLY A 160 18.25 4.13 5.67
CA GLY A 160 17.78 4.73 6.93
C GLY A 160 17.61 3.74 8.08
N LEU A 161 17.84 2.44 7.87
CA LEU A 161 17.82 1.45 8.95
C LEU A 161 19.18 1.38 9.67
N PRO A 162 19.19 1.23 11.00
CA PRO A 162 20.43 1.05 11.74
C PRO A 162 21.07 -0.31 11.42
N ALA A 163 22.39 -0.35 11.21
CA ALA A 163 23.12 -1.59 10.94
C ALA A 163 22.86 -2.69 11.98
N ALA A 164 22.61 -2.32 13.24
CA ALA A 164 22.24 -3.27 14.29
C ALA A 164 20.92 -3.99 14.06
N ALA A 165 20.02 -3.45 13.25
CA ALA A 165 18.75 -4.10 12.87
C ALA A 165 18.96 -5.16 11.78
N LEU A 166 20.01 -5.01 10.96
CA LEU A 166 20.31 -5.88 9.80
C LEU A 166 21.21 -7.07 10.20
N THR A 167 21.02 -7.61 11.40
CA THR A 167 21.83 -8.72 11.95
C THR A 167 21.14 -10.08 11.86
N GLY A 168 19.99 -10.13 11.24
CA GLY A 168 19.22 -11.36 11.01
C GLY A 168 17.87 -11.02 10.43
N PHE A 169 17.30 -11.96 9.70
CA PHE A 169 16.06 -11.81 8.95
C PHE A 169 15.19 -13.04 9.14
N THR A 170 13.93 -12.83 9.47
CA THR A 170 12.97 -13.94 9.68
C THR A 170 11.70 -13.65 8.94
N VAL A 171 11.27 -14.53 8.06
CA VAL A 171 9.99 -14.38 7.37
C VAL A 171 8.85 -14.80 8.30
N LEU A 172 7.90 -13.91 8.45
CA LEU A 172 6.66 -14.10 9.18
C LEU A 172 5.49 -14.18 8.20
N TYR A 173 4.65 -15.18 8.37
CA TYR A 173 3.33 -15.25 7.76
C TYR A 173 2.26 -15.05 8.83
N LEU A 174 1.28 -14.22 8.51
CA LEU A 174 0.19 -13.89 9.40
C LEU A 174 -1.14 -14.01 8.66
N ASP A 175 -2.03 -14.88 9.12
CA ASP A 175 -3.42 -14.95 8.68
C ASP A 175 -4.31 -14.21 9.70
N CYS A 176 -5.09 -13.23 9.22
CA CYS A 176 -5.94 -12.38 10.05
C CYS A 176 -7.37 -12.34 9.53
N GLN A 177 -8.37 -12.27 10.43
CA GLN A 177 -9.79 -12.20 10.03
C GLN A 177 -10.19 -10.85 9.46
N GLU A 178 -9.59 -9.77 9.96
CA GLU A 178 -9.85 -8.41 9.50
C GLU A 178 -8.55 -7.63 9.34
N TRP A 179 -8.50 -6.85 8.26
CA TRP A 179 -7.45 -5.87 8.07
C TRP A 179 -7.58 -4.78 9.10
N GLN A 180 -6.65 -4.69 10.02
CA GLN A 180 -6.68 -3.63 11.03
C GLN A 180 -5.48 -2.70 10.86
N THR A 181 -5.76 -1.41 10.85
CA THR A 181 -4.77 -0.34 10.98
C THR A 181 -3.84 -0.57 12.19
N ALA A 182 -4.35 -1.29 13.19
CA ALA A 182 -3.58 -1.69 14.37
C ALA A 182 -2.36 -2.56 14.06
N ILE A 183 -2.44 -3.46 13.06
CA ILE A 183 -1.30 -4.31 12.66
C ILE A 183 -0.23 -3.46 11.98
N ASP A 184 -0.61 -2.61 11.03
CA ASP A 184 0.33 -1.70 10.35
C ASP A 184 1.03 -0.77 11.35
N THR A 185 0.25 -0.21 12.27
CA THR A 185 0.78 0.65 13.33
C THR A 185 1.74 -0.10 14.23
N TYR A 186 1.41 -1.34 14.59
CA TYR A 186 2.25 -2.20 15.42
C TYR A 186 3.58 -2.51 14.72
N PHE A 187 3.57 -2.93 13.44
CA PHE A 187 4.80 -3.19 12.69
C PHE A 187 5.71 -1.95 12.61
N LYS A 188 5.13 -0.77 12.37
CA LYS A 188 5.87 0.50 12.33
C LYS A 188 6.46 0.88 13.69
N GLN A 189 5.70 0.74 14.76
CA GLN A 189 6.14 1.06 16.13
C GLN A 189 7.30 0.16 16.59
N GLU A 190 7.26 -1.12 16.23
CA GLU A 190 8.31 -2.09 16.56
C GLU A 190 9.51 -2.05 15.61
N GLY A 191 9.55 -1.10 14.67
CA GLY A 191 10.64 -0.94 13.71
C GLY A 191 10.79 -2.14 12.78
N GLN A 192 9.65 -2.68 12.29
CA GLN A 192 9.58 -3.76 11.33
C GLN A 192 8.99 -3.24 10.01
N PRO A 193 9.79 -2.56 9.17
CA PRO A 193 9.27 -1.84 8.01
C PRO A 193 8.93 -2.74 6.82
N PHE A 194 9.39 -4.00 6.81
CA PHE A 194 9.27 -4.87 5.65
C PHE A 194 8.10 -5.82 5.79
N TYR A 195 6.95 -5.41 5.27
CA TYR A 195 5.78 -6.27 5.21
C TYR A 195 4.98 -6.04 3.94
N LEU A 196 4.47 -7.15 3.39
CA LEU A 196 3.54 -7.17 2.27
C LEU A 196 2.13 -7.36 2.78
N LYS A 197 1.27 -6.49 2.29
CA LYS A 197 -0.15 -6.53 2.50
C LYS A 197 -0.81 -7.16 1.28
N LYS A 198 -1.36 -8.36 1.40
CA LYS A 198 -2.13 -8.96 0.31
C LYS A 198 -3.61 -8.65 0.50
N GLU A 199 -4.15 -7.79 -0.38
CA GLU A 199 -5.59 -7.46 -0.43
C GLU A 199 -6.40 -8.50 -1.18
N GLU A 200 -7.62 -8.58 -0.79
CA GLU A 200 -8.93 -8.85 -1.36
C GLU A 200 -9.62 -10.15 -0.99
N ASP A 201 -9.06 -11.30 -0.71
CA ASP A 201 -9.87 -12.44 -0.24
C ASP A 201 -9.20 -13.33 0.81
N LYS A 202 -7.92 -13.17 0.98
CA LYS A 202 -7.17 -13.78 2.07
C LYS A 202 -6.37 -12.69 2.74
N LYS A 203 -6.74 -12.35 3.94
CA LYS A 203 -6.15 -11.35 4.82
C LYS A 203 -4.78 -11.81 5.31
N LEU A 204 -3.82 -11.91 4.38
CA LEU A 204 -2.51 -12.47 4.59
C LEU A 204 -1.47 -11.35 4.66
N TYR A 205 -0.67 -11.40 5.71
CA TYR A 205 0.54 -10.60 5.81
C TYR A 205 1.76 -11.49 5.61
N LEU A 206 2.69 -11.01 4.81
CA LEU A 206 4.05 -11.51 4.78
C LEU A 206 4.95 -10.38 5.25
N ALA A 207 5.79 -10.64 6.23
CA ALA A 207 6.74 -9.68 6.75
C ALA A 207 8.13 -10.30 6.83
N VAL A 208 9.16 -9.50 6.61
CA VAL A 208 10.54 -9.84 6.95
C VAL A 208 10.88 -9.11 8.24
N LEU A 209 10.93 -9.85 9.34
CA LEU A 209 11.30 -9.32 10.64
C LEU A 209 12.81 -9.15 10.74
N LEU A 210 13.22 -8.00 11.27
CA LEU A 210 14.62 -7.64 11.44
C LEU A 210 15.15 -8.05 12.82
N GLY A 211 16.39 -8.51 12.87
CA GLY A 211 17.12 -8.85 14.07
C GLY A 211 17.21 -10.35 14.34
N LYS A 212 17.83 -10.70 15.45
CA LYS A 212 18.10 -12.10 15.82
C LYS A 212 16.83 -12.92 16.08
N ALA A 213 16.92 -14.24 15.99
CA ALA A 213 15.83 -15.19 16.19
C ALA A 213 15.06 -14.98 17.52
N SER A 214 15.73 -14.58 18.59
CA SER A 214 15.09 -14.28 19.88
C SER A 214 14.13 -13.09 19.78
N ARG A 215 14.49 -12.05 18.99
CA ARG A 215 13.63 -10.88 18.76
C ARG A 215 12.42 -11.25 17.91
N ALA A 216 12.58 -12.05 16.86
CA ALA A 216 11.48 -12.51 16.04
C ALA A 216 10.47 -13.33 16.85
N LYS A 217 10.94 -14.22 17.72
CA LYS A 217 10.09 -15.00 18.63
C LYS A 217 9.37 -14.12 19.65
N ALA A 218 10.08 -13.16 20.27
CA ALA A 218 9.48 -12.22 21.23
C ALA A 218 8.38 -11.38 20.56
N PHE A 219 8.66 -10.83 19.39
CA PHE A 219 7.72 -10.08 18.57
C PHE A 219 6.46 -10.90 18.26
N THR A 220 6.63 -12.15 17.83
CA THR A 220 5.51 -13.03 17.49
C THR A 220 4.64 -13.35 18.71
N ASN A 221 5.25 -13.59 19.87
CA ASN A 221 4.51 -13.85 21.12
C ASN A 221 3.71 -12.61 21.54
N GLU A 222 4.29 -11.43 21.43
CA GLU A 222 3.62 -10.17 21.75
C GLU A 222 2.46 -9.88 20.78
N LEU A 223 2.68 -10.10 19.48
CA LEU A 223 1.64 -10.01 18.48
C LEU A 223 0.45 -10.94 18.79
N GLN A 224 0.73 -12.19 19.17
CA GLN A 224 -0.31 -13.15 19.58
C GLN A 224 -1.09 -12.68 20.80
N VAL A 225 -0.43 -12.11 21.80
CA VAL A 225 -1.09 -11.62 23.01
C VAL A 225 -1.95 -10.39 22.73
N ARG A 226 -1.42 -9.42 21.99
CA ARG A 226 -2.13 -8.16 21.72
C ARG A 226 -3.27 -8.31 20.72
N LEU A 227 -3.12 -9.18 19.73
CA LEU A 227 -4.04 -9.33 18.59
C LEU A 227 -4.69 -10.73 18.54
N ALA A 228 -4.77 -11.42 19.65
CA ALA A 228 -5.26 -12.80 19.75
C ALA A 228 -6.66 -13.05 19.14
N ARG A 229 -7.52 -12.02 19.11
CA ARG A 229 -8.87 -12.12 18.53
C ARG A 229 -8.92 -11.92 17.03
N THR A 230 -7.84 -11.41 16.44
CA THR A 230 -7.78 -11.01 15.04
C THR A 230 -6.97 -11.98 14.19
N ILE A 231 -6.05 -12.70 14.84
CA ILE A 231 -5.09 -13.57 14.17
C ILE A 231 -5.57 -15.02 14.24
N ASN A 232 -5.71 -15.64 13.07
CA ASN A 232 -6.04 -17.06 12.95
C ASN A 232 -4.80 -17.94 13.04
N GLN A 233 -3.72 -17.52 12.36
CA GLN A 233 -2.50 -18.31 12.27
C GLN A 233 -1.27 -17.42 12.15
N ILE A 234 -0.18 -17.85 12.81
CA ILE A 234 1.16 -17.28 12.66
C ILE A 234 2.13 -18.40 12.33
N ILE A 235 2.96 -18.18 11.31
CA ILE A 235 4.06 -19.08 10.94
C ILE A 235 5.33 -18.27 10.84
N LEU A 236 6.39 -18.75 11.47
CA LEU A 236 7.74 -18.20 11.40
C LEU A 236 8.64 -19.14 10.60
N GLY A 237 9.40 -18.59 9.67
CA GLY A 237 10.56 -19.25 9.10
C GLY A 237 11.74 -19.29 10.08
N GLU A 238 12.80 -19.96 9.72
CA GLU A 238 14.08 -19.87 10.45
C GLU A 238 14.72 -18.49 10.20
N THR A 239 15.41 -17.97 11.22
CA THR A 239 16.16 -16.74 11.09
C THR A 239 17.44 -17.03 10.31
N VAL A 240 17.70 -16.24 9.28
CA VAL A 240 18.92 -16.22 8.50
C VAL A 240 19.74 -14.99 8.85
N ASP A 241 21.07 -15.11 8.82
CA ASP A 241 21.97 -14.02 9.22
C ASP A 241 22.28 -13.06 8.06
N ASP A 242 22.04 -13.51 6.83
CA ASP A 242 22.29 -12.75 5.62
C ASP A 242 20.98 -12.44 4.88
N TRP A 243 20.88 -11.22 4.35
CA TRP A 243 19.73 -10.80 3.56
C TRP A 243 19.55 -11.60 2.26
N GLU A 244 20.65 -12.10 1.67
CA GLU A 244 20.62 -12.94 0.48
C GLU A 244 19.90 -14.28 0.73
N ASN A 245 19.84 -14.74 1.97
CA ASN A 245 19.27 -16.03 2.33
C ASN A 245 17.80 -15.92 2.84
N VAL A 246 17.15 -14.76 2.74
CA VAL A 246 15.75 -14.56 3.19
C VAL A 246 14.79 -15.52 2.49
N TYR A 247 15.07 -15.88 1.25
CA TYR A 247 14.32 -16.88 0.51
C TYR A 247 14.24 -18.25 1.21
N GLU A 248 15.27 -18.67 1.93
CA GLU A 248 15.25 -19.93 2.70
C GLU A 248 14.20 -19.87 3.83
N SER A 249 14.18 -18.76 4.58
CA SER A 249 13.17 -18.50 5.61
C SER A 249 11.76 -18.47 5.03
N TYR A 250 11.58 -17.85 3.86
CA TYR A 250 10.30 -17.83 3.14
C TYR A 250 9.85 -19.23 2.68
N ASN A 251 10.76 -20.04 2.15
CA ASN A 251 10.44 -21.40 1.75
C ASN A 251 9.98 -22.28 2.90
N GLN A 252 10.54 -22.10 4.09
CA GLN A 252 10.07 -22.82 5.27
C GLN A 252 8.66 -22.40 5.67
N VAL A 253 8.34 -21.11 5.58
CA VAL A 253 6.97 -20.61 5.78
C VAL A 253 6.02 -21.26 4.76
N ARG A 254 6.38 -21.26 3.49
CA ARG A 254 5.57 -21.88 2.42
C ARG A 254 5.36 -23.39 2.64
N LYS A 255 6.40 -24.11 3.02
CA LYS A 255 6.30 -25.54 3.37
C LYS A 255 5.35 -25.75 4.54
N SER A 256 5.46 -24.96 5.59
CA SER A 256 4.58 -25.05 6.76
C SER A 256 3.12 -24.76 6.42
N LEU A 257 2.86 -23.76 5.56
CA LEU A 257 1.52 -23.46 5.05
C LEU A 257 0.93 -24.63 4.26
N PHE A 258 1.70 -25.22 3.38
CA PHE A 258 1.28 -26.34 2.56
C PHE A 258 0.86 -27.56 3.41
N TYR A 259 1.64 -27.87 4.46
CA TYR A 259 1.35 -29.00 5.33
C TYR A 259 0.23 -28.72 6.33
N ASN A 260 0.11 -27.47 6.83
CA ASN A 260 -0.94 -27.10 7.79
C ASN A 260 -2.34 -26.95 7.15
N SER A 261 -2.41 -26.68 5.85
CA SER A 261 -3.71 -26.60 5.14
C SER A 261 -4.43 -27.97 5.06
N LYS A 262 -3.73 -29.07 5.30
CA LYS A 262 -4.28 -30.45 5.36
C LYS A 262 -4.49 -31.01 6.76
N MET A 263 -4.07 -30.29 7.83
CA MET A 263 -4.13 -30.81 9.20
C MET A 263 -4.80 -29.83 10.16
N SER A 264 -6.12 -29.81 10.19
CA SER A 264 -6.82 -29.47 11.43
C SER A 264 -6.44 -30.52 12.47
N SER A 265 -5.69 -30.07 13.51
CA SER A 265 -5.35 -30.85 14.72
C SER A 265 -4.32 -31.98 14.63
N ALA A 266 -3.07 -31.70 14.27
CA ALA A 266 -1.97 -32.56 14.70
C ALA A 266 -0.73 -31.75 15.03
N ARG A 267 -0.31 -31.80 16.29
CA ARG A 267 0.98 -31.29 16.77
C ARG A 267 2.12 -31.96 16.00
N ILE A 268 2.91 -31.17 15.30
CA ILE A 268 4.12 -31.63 14.64
C ILE A 268 5.16 -31.95 15.70
N LYS A 269 5.42 -33.23 15.92
CA LYS A 269 6.64 -33.74 16.55
C LYS A 269 7.68 -33.98 15.46
N GLY A 270 8.79 -33.28 15.58
CA GLY A 270 10.12 -33.67 15.12
C GLY A 270 10.34 -34.13 13.70
N GLY A 271 10.95 -33.28 12.91
CA GLY A 271 12.05 -33.56 11.97
C GLY A 271 12.00 -34.82 11.11
N GLN A 272 11.34 -34.78 9.94
CA GLN A 272 11.81 -35.50 8.77
C GLN A 272 12.01 -34.49 7.63
N LYS A 273 13.28 -34.37 7.20
CA LYS A 273 13.61 -33.68 5.94
C LYS A 273 12.95 -34.44 4.79
N ILE A 274 11.87 -33.89 4.28
CA ILE A 274 11.38 -34.29 2.95
C ILE A 274 12.08 -33.36 1.97
N GLU A 275 13.06 -33.88 1.25
CA GLU A 275 13.66 -33.18 0.12
C GLU A 275 12.57 -33.06 -0.96
N LEU A 276 11.99 -31.85 -1.07
CA LEU A 276 11.23 -31.50 -2.25
C LEU A 276 12.24 -31.22 -3.38
N PRO A 277 11.98 -31.70 -4.62
CA PRO A 277 12.83 -31.35 -5.74
C PRO A 277 12.88 -29.82 -5.82
N GLU A 278 14.09 -29.27 -6.01
CA GLU A 278 14.34 -27.85 -6.28
C GLU A 278 13.71 -27.48 -7.64
N SER A 279 12.39 -27.36 -7.70
CA SER A 279 11.74 -26.80 -8.87
C SER A 279 11.77 -25.28 -8.72
N ARG A 280 12.74 -24.67 -9.32
CA ARG A 280 12.70 -23.25 -9.67
C ARG A 280 11.72 -23.09 -10.82
N LEU A 281 10.42 -23.08 -10.54
CA LEU A 281 9.43 -22.65 -11.52
C LEU A 281 9.95 -21.31 -12.10
N GLN A 282 10.01 -21.20 -13.42
CA GLN A 282 10.66 -20.06 -14.10
C GLN A 282 9.86 -18.75 -13.96
N PHE A 283 9.37 -18.45 -12.73
CA PHE A 283 8.64 -17.22 -12.41
C PHE A 283 9.44 -15.96 -12.73
N PHE A 284 10.75 -16.00 -12.50
CA PHE A 284 11.64 -14.89 -12.82
C PHE A 284 11.65 -14.57 -14.31
N ALA A 285 11.86 -15.58 -15.14
CA ALA A 285 11.88 -15.38 -16.59
C ALA A 285 10.52 -14.91 -17.10
N PHE A 286 9.43 -15.35 -16.47
CA PHE A 286 8.07 -14.91 -16.75
C PHE A 286 7.88 -13.44 -16.35
N ASN A 287 8.23 -13.05 -15.12
CA ASN A 287 8.10 -11.68 -14.64
C ASN A 287 8.99 -10.70 -15.42
N LYS A 288 10.21 -11.11 -15.77
CA LYS A 288 11.08 -10.32 -16.63
C LYS A 288 10.46 -10.10 -18.02
N ALA A 289 9.88 -11.14 -18.60
CA ALA A 289 9.19 -11.04 -19.89
C ALA A 289 7.95 -10.12 -19.79
N LEU A 290 7.20 -10.18 -18.67
CA LEU A 290 6.09 -9.27 -18.37
C LEU A 290 6.55 -7.81 -18.34
N MET A 291 7.67 -7.50 -17.68
CA MET A 291 8.22 -6.14 -17.58
C MET A 291 8.66 -5.59 -18.95
N ILE A 292 9.18 -6.45 -19.81
CA ILE A 292 9.63 -6.07 -21.16
C ILE A 292 8.43 -5.92 -22.12
N GLY A 293 7.32 -6.62 -21.85
CA GLY A 293 6.14 -6.64 -22.71
C GLY A 293 6.29 -7.52 -23.95
N ASP A 294 7.23 -8.47 -23.93
CA ASP A 294 7.45 -9.39 -25.06
C ASP A 294 6.43 -10.54 -25.04
N GLU A 295 5.33 -10.36 -25.78
CA GLU A 295 4.20 -11.31 -25.84
C GLU A 295 4.62 -12.74 -26.15
N PRO A 296 5.45 -13.07 -27.17
CA PRO A 296 5.86 -14.44 -27.45
C PRO A 296 6.61 -15.09 -26.28
N THR A 297 7.52 -14.33 -25.65
CA THR A 297 8.30 -14.85 -24.52
C THR A 297 7.43 -15.07 -23.29
N ILE A 298 6.48 -14.18 -23.01
CA ILE A 298 5.54 -14.33 -21.90
C ILE A 298 4.71 -15.59 -22.05
N LEU A 299 4.11 -15.81 -23.24
CA LEU A 299 3.31 -17.00 -23.51
C LEU A 299 4.14 -18.27 -23.39
N SER A 300 5.35 -18.27 -23.94
CA SER A 300 6.29 -19.39 -23.85
C SER A 300 6.67 -19.71 -22.41
N LYS A 301 6.92 -18.69 -21.57
CA LYS A 301 7.25 -18.90 -20.15
C LYS A 301 6.06 -19.37 -19.34
N LEU A 302 4.87 -18.85 -19.62
CA LEU A 302 3.63 -19.31 -19.01
C LEU A 302 3.39 -20.79 -19.31
N GLU A 303 3.53 -21.21 -20.58
CA GLU A 303 3.42 -22.61 -20.98
C GLU A 303 4.44 -23.48 -20.25
N ALA A 304 5.70 -23.05 -20.20
CA ALA A 304 6.76 -23.79 -19.52
C ALA A 304 6.46 -24.02 -18.03
N ILE A 305 5.92 -23.03 -17.32
CA ILE A 305 5.51 -23.17 -15.92
C ILE A 305 4.39 -24.21 -15.77
N PHE A 306 3.39 -24.19 -16.66
CA PHE A 306 2.28 -25.15 -16.62
C PHE A 306 2.74 -26.57 -16.97
N ASP A 307 3.63 -26.74 -17.93
CA ASP A 307 4.21 -28.04 -18.28
C ASP A 307 5.09 -28.59 -17.14
N GLU A 308 5.83 -27.73 -16.45
CA GLU A 308 6.58 -28.11 -15.26
C GLU A 308 5.66 -28.57 -14.12
N MET A 309 4.54 -27.85 -13.84
CA MET A 309 3.55 -28.28 -12.86
C MET A 309 2.94 -29.65 -13.20
N LYS A 310 2.68 -29.93 -14.49
CA LYS A 310 2.22 -31.26 -14.95
C LYS A 310 3.28 -32.34 -14.72
N THR A 311 4.53 -32.05 -15.07
CA THR A 311 5.65 -32.97 -14.93
C THR A 311 5.92 -33.35 -13.49
N LEU A 312 5.82 -32.37 -12.57
CA LEU A 312 6.01 -32.52 -11.13
C LEU A 312 4.73 -33.00 -10.40
N ASN A 313 3.66 -33.25 -11.14
CA ASN A 313 2.37 -33.76 -10.63
C ASN A 313 1.82 -32.93 -9.45
N PHE A 314 1.74 -31.61 -9.63
CA PHE A 314 1.19 -30.69 -8.62
C PHE A 314 -0.26 -31.06 -8.29
N SER A 315 -0.66 -30.87 -7.02
CA SER A 315 -2.07 -31.03 -6.64
C SER A 315 -2.94 -29.97 -7.34
N PRO A 316 -4.24 -30.25 -7.58
CA PRO A 316 -5.16 -29.26 -8.16
C PRO A 316 -5.15 -27.91 -7.41
N GLU A 317 -5.03 -27.94 -6.09
CA GLU A 317 -4.97 -26.76 -5.24
C GLU A 317 -3.67 -25.97 -5.47
N ASP A 318 -2.54 -26.65 -5.62
CA ASP A 318 -1.25 -26.03 -5.90
C ASP A 318 -1.25 -25.37 -7.28
N VAL A 319 -1.81 -26.05 -8.29
CA VAL A 319 -1.98 -25.48 -9.63
C VAL A 319 -2.83 -24.24 -9.62
N LYS A 320 -3.96 -24.26 -8.91
CA LYS A 320 -4.84 -23.07 -8.75
C LYS A 320 -4.10 -21.94 -8.06
N HIS A 321 -3.35 -22.24 -7.02
CA HIS A 321 -2.59 -21.24 -6.26
C HIS A 321 -1.51 -20.57 -7.12
N VAL A 322 -0.69 -21.38 -7.81
CA VAL A 322 0.34 -20.86 -8.73
C VAL A 322 -0.30 -20.05 -9.86
N SER A 323 -1.41 -20.52 -10.43
CA SER A 323 -2.13 -19.81 -11.50
C SER A 323 -2.67 -18.47 -11.03
N PHE A 324 -3.16 -18.40 -9.79
CA PHE A 324 -3.61 -17.15 -9.19
C PHE A 324 -2.46 -16.16 -8.99
N LEU A 325 -1.28 -16.63 -8.56
CA LEU A 325 -0.09 -15.77 -8.42
C LEU A 325 0.34 -15.21 -9.78
N LEU A 326 0.42 -16.06 -10.81
CA LEU A 326 0.74 -15.62 -12.17
C LEU A 326 -0.26 -14.58 -12.69
N PHE A 327 -1.55 -14.82 -12.48
CA PHE A 327 -2.59 -13.88 -12.88
C PHE A 327 -2.49 -12.54 -12.11
N SER A 328 -2.20 -12.61 -10.82
CA SER A 328 -2.03 -11.42 -9.99
C SER A 328 -0.83 -10.57 -10.43
N ASP A 329 0.26 -11.22 -10.88
CA ASP A 329 1.43 -10.53 -11.42
C ASP A 329 1.11 -9.87 -12.77
N ILE A 330 0.36 -10.55 -13.64
CA ILE A 330 -0.16 -9.97 -14.89
C ILE A 330 -1.03 -8.73 -14.60
N TYR A 331 -1.97 -8.86 -13.68
CA TYR A 331 -2.90 -7.79 -13.33
C TYR A 331 -2.18 -6.58 -12.73
N ARG A 332 -1.19 -6.81 -11.88
CA ARG A 332 -0.38 -5.73 -11.27
C ARG A 332 0.44 -4.97 -12.31
N GLN A 333 1.03 -5.67 -13.28
CA GLN A 333 1.82 -5.06 -14.34
C GLN A 333 0.95 -4.29 -15.33
N PHE A 334 -0.29 -4.73 -15.54
CA PHE A 334 -1.24 -4.15 -16.49
C PHE A 334 -2.58 -3.84 -15.81
N PRO A 335 -2.68 -2.77 -15.01
CA PRO A 335 -3.86 -2.42 -14.21
C PRO A 335 -5.04 -1.88 -15.05
N ILE A 336 -5.19 -2.35 -16.27
CA ILE A 336 -6.20 -1.89 -17.25
C ILE A 336 -7.42 -2.82 -17.26
N LEU A 337 -7.26 -4.00 -16.69
CA LEU A 337 -8.39 -4.90 -16.51
C LEU A 337 -9.32 -4.30 -15.47
N ASP A 338 -10.59 -4.12 -15.83
CA ASP A 338 -11.59 -3.67 -14.88
C ASP A 338 -11.78 -4.69 -13.75
N LYS A 339 -12.33 -4.23 -12.63
CA LYS A 339 -12.54 -5.05 -11.43
C LYS A 339 -13.41 -6.29 -11.70
N MET A 340 -14.36 -6.21 -12.63
CA MET A 340 -15.24 -7.33 -12.97
C MET A 340 -14.49 -8.43 -13.72
N THR A 341 -13.62 -8.06 -14.63
CA THR A 341 -12.72 -8.97 -15.34
C THR A 341 -11.78 -9.69 -14.38
N TYR A 342 -11.19 -8.95 -13.42
CA TYR A 342 -10.36 -9.54 -12.37
C TYR A 342 -11.11 -10.58 -11.55
N LEU A 343 -12.27 -10.24 -11.01
CA LEU A 343 -13.08 -11.15 -10.20
C LEU A 343 -13.55 -12.38 -10.98
N SER A 344 -13.93 -12.19 -12.25
CA SER A 344 -14.30 -13.30 -13.15
C SER A 344 -13.16 -14.29 -13.33
N MET A 345 -11.93 -13.80 -13.52
CA MET A 345 -10.76 -14.67 -13.68
C MET A 345 -10.39 -15.41 -12.40
N VAL A 346 -10.43 -14.74 -11.25
CA VAL A 346 -10.22 -15.38 -9.94
C VAL A 346 -11.22 -16.51 -9.74
N LYS A 347 -12.51 -16.28 -10.05
CA LYS A 347 -13.54 -17.31 -9.99
C LYS A 347 -13.27 -18.45 -10.96
N THR A 348 -12.84 -18.16 -12.19
CA THR A 348 -12.50 -19.16 -13.21
C THR A 348 -11.35 -20.06 -12.75
N ILE A 349 -10.30 -19.49 -12.15
CA ILE A 349 -9.19 -20.28 -11.60
C ILE A 349 -9.68 -21.19 -10.46
N HIS A 350 -10.47 -20.61 -9.54
CA HIS A 350 -11.00 -21.36 -8.39
C HIS A 350 -11.90 -22.53 -8.79
N ASP A 351 -12.84 -22.28 -9.71
CA ASP A 351 -13.86 -23.26 -10.13
C ASP A 351 -13.35 -24.28 -11.17
N SER A 352 -12.15 -24.06 -11.72
CA SER A 352 -11.59 -24.93 -12.77
C SER A 352 -11.24 -26.33 -12.25
N GLN A 353 -11.64 -27.34 -13.05
CA GLN A 353 -11.34 -28.74 -12.82
C GLN A 353 -10.18 -29.24 -13.67
N SER A 354 -9.55 -28.38 -14.48
CA SER A 354 -8.50 -28.76 -15.43
C SER A 354 -7.42 -27.68 -15.51
N ILE A 355 -6.18 -28.13 -15.43
CA ILE A 355 -4.98 -27.29 -15.59
C ILE A 355 -4.94 -26.64 -16.98
N ASP A 356 -5.36 -27.39 -18.03
CA ASP A 356 -5.37 -26.87 -19.40
C ASP A 356 -6.42 -25.76 -19.60
N ARG A 357 -7.56 -25.89 -18.91
CA ARG A 357 -8.59 -24.83 -18.91
C ARG A 357 -8.06 -23.56 -18.26
N ILE A 358 -7.39 -23.66 -17.12
CA ILE A 358 -6.78 -22.51 -16.44
C ILE A 358 -5.77 -21.82 -17.36
N LEU A 359 -4.87 -22.59 -17.98
CA LEU A 359 -3.88 -22.07 -18.92
C LEU A 359 -4.54 -21.36 -20.12
N THR A 360 -5.59 -21.96 -20.68
CA THR A 360 -6.32 -21.40 -21.83
C THR A 360 -6.97 -20.07 -21.47
N GLU A 361 -7.60 -19.98 -20.30
CA GLU A 361 -8.23 -18.75 -19.84
C GLU A 361 -7.18 -17.66 -19.52
N LEU A 362 -6.06 -18.01 -18.89
CA LEU A 362 -4.95 -17.08 -18.67
C LEU A 362 -4.42 -16.49 -19.98
N LYS A 363 -4.22 -17.33 -21.01
CA LYS A 363 -3.79 -16.90 -22.35
C LYS A 363 -4.81 -15.96 -22.98
N LYS A 364 -6.09 -16.29 -22.91
CA LYS A 364 -7.16 -15.50 -23.49
C LYS A 364 -7.25 -14.09 -22.87
N TYR A 365 -7.14 -14.00 -21.56
CA TYR A 365 -7.12 -12.72 -20.84
C TYR A 365 -5.84 -11.92 -21.12
N TRP A 366 -4.74 -12.58 -21.43
CA TRP A 366 -3.52 -11.93 -21.87
C TRP A 366 -3.63 -11.33 -23.29
N ILE A 367 -4.09 -12.10 -24.26
CA ILE A 367 -4.03 -11.74 -25.69
C ILE A 367 -4.97 -10.58 -26.04
N SER A 368 -6.15 -10.50 -25.46
CA SER A 368 -7.20 -9.54 -25.90
C SER A 368 -6.95 -8.10 -25.45
N PRO A 369 -6.73 -7.76 -24.16
CA PRO A 369 -6.57 -6.35 -23.74
C PRO A 369 -5.15 -5.82 -23.89
N ILE A 370 -4.13 -6.65 -23.68
CA ILE A 370 -2.74 -6.20 -23.62
C ILE A 370 -2.16 -5.99 -25.02
N ARG A 371 -2.57 -6.81 -25.98
CA ARG A 371 -2.23 -6.59 -27.40
C ARG A 371 -2.70 -5.23 -27.92
N VAL A 372 -3.88 -4.78 -27.47
CA VAL A 372 -4.42 -3.44 -27.84
C VAL A 372 -3.55 -2.31 -27.30
N ILE A 373 -2.91 -2.50 -26.14
CA ILE A 373 -2.09 -1.47 -25.46
C ILE A 373 -0.68 -1.45 -26.01
N LEU A 374 -0.07 -2.62 -26.21
CA LEU A 374 1.24 -2.70 -26.82
C LEU A 374 1.21 -2.12 -28.23
N LEU A 375 0.12 -2.32 -28.99
CA LEU A 375 -0.07 -1.70 -30.29
C LEU A 375 -0.29 -0.18 -30.23
N LYS A 376 -0.94 0.34 -29.19
CA LYS A 376 -1.11 1.80 -29.00
C LYS A 376 0.18 2.50 -28.57
N ASN A 377 1.06 1.80 -27.85
CA ASN A 377 2.35 2.35 -27.41
C ASN A 377 3.47 2.14 -28.45
N ALA A 378 3.25 1.33 -29.48
CA ALA A 378 4.21 1.06 -30.57
C ALA A 378 4.04 1.97 -31.80
N THR A 379 3.05 2.86 -31.83
CA THR A 379 2.93 3.88 -32.87
C THR A 379 3.64 5.17 -32.41
N PRO A 380 4.84 5.48 -32.93
CA PRO A 380 5.44 6.80 -32.71
C PRO A 380 4.58 7.86 -33.42
N THR A 381 4.19 8.90 -32.69
CA THR A 381 3.68 10.16 -33.20
C THR A 381 4.75 10.91 -33.95
#